data_ce8c0ebdd5a0b7dffcabf5d1ddf46ceb
#
_entry.id   ce8c0ebdd5a0b7dffcabf5d1ddf46ceb
#
_cell.length_a   1.000
_cell.length_b   1.000
_cell.length_c   1.000
_cell.angle_alpha   90.00
_cell.angle_beta   90.00
_cell.angle_gamma   90.00
#
_symmetry.space_group_name_H-M   'P 1'
#
loop_
_entity.id
_entity.type
_entity.pdbx_description
1 polymer ?
#
loop_
_entity_poly.entity_id
_entity_poly.type
_entity_poly.pdbx_seq_one_letter_code
_entity_poly.pdbx_strand_id
1 'polypeptide(L)'
;MRKLLVTMAVLITAAILLTACNTYNENTLEDNVRDYLHSPNAELVLVGRENPAWLDYTCSQYIVKIDGKWYTLGVQHDGNSVHYVDIEEEL
;
A
#
# COMPACT_ATOMS: atom_id res chain seq x y z
N MET A 1 -19.30 6.13 -6.76
CA MET A 1 -19.26 4.77 -6.22
C MET A 1 -17.86 4.32 -5.82
N ARG A 2 -16.86 4.43 -6.71
CA ARG A 2 -15.49 4.05 -6.37
C ARG A 2 -14.93 4.82 -5.18
N LYS A 3 -15.16 6.13 -5.12
CA LYS A 3 -14.69 6.97 -4.02
C LYS A 3 -15.25 6.55 -2.67
N LEU A 4 -16.52 6.12 -2.65
CA LEU A 4 -17.14 5.65 -1.42
C LEU A 4 -16.53 4.34 -0.96
N LEU A 5 -16.28 3.41 -1.87
CA LEU A 5 -15.62 2.14 -1.55
C LEU A 5 -14.21 2.35 -1.02
N VAL A 6 -13.47 3.27 -1.64
CA VAL A 6 -12.13 3.63 -1.20
C VAL A 6 -12.15 4.17 0.22
N THR A 7 -13.08 5.05 0.54
CA THR A 7 -13.21 5.63 1.88
C THR A 7 -13.49 4.56 2.92
N MET A 8 -14.37 3.62 2.62
CA MET A 8 -14.68 2.52 3.54
C MET A 8 -13.49 1.60 3.75
N ALA A 9 -12.76 1.28 2.67
CA ALA A 9 -11.56 0.47 2.75
C ALA A 9 -10.50 1.13 3.65
N VAL A 10 -10.32 2.42 3.54
CA VAL A 10 -9.38 3.19 4.38
C VAL A 10 -9.76 3.09 5.85
N LEU A 11 -11.03 3.22 6.19
CA LEU A 11 -11.50 3.11 7.57
C LEU A 11 -11.24 1.73 8.17
N ILE A 12 -11.48 0.68 7.40
CA ILE A 12 -11.22 -0.69 7.83
C ILE A 12 -9.72 -0.90 8.03
N THR A 13 -8.92 -0.37 7.12
CA THR A 13 -7.46 -0.52 7.14
C THR A 13 -6.84 0.15 8.36
N ALA A 14 -7.40 1.26 8.85
CA ALA A 14 -6.88 1.93 10.02
C ALA A 14 -6.85 1.01 11.25
N ALA A 15 -7.86 0.14 11.40
CA ALA A 15 -7.87 -0.85 12.48
C ALA A 15 -6.80 -1.92 12.29
N ILE A 16 -6.54 -2.33 11.07
CA ILE A 16 -5.52 -3.33 10.75
C ILE A 16 -4.12 -2.77 11.03
N LEU A 17 -3.87 -1.51 10.72
CA LEU A 17 -2.60 -0.85 10.99
C LEU A 17 -2.21 -0.91 12.46
N LEU A 18 -3.15 -0.75 13.37
CA LEU A 18 -2.87 -0.79 14.80
C LEU A 18 -2.31 -2.14 15.24
N THR A 19 -2.69 -3.22 14.58
CA THR A 19 -2.21 -4.56 14.90
C THR A 19 -0.95 -4.94 14.12
N ALA A 20 -0.73 -4.34 12.95
CA ALA A 20 0.39 -4.67 12.07
C ALA A 20 1.64 -3.82 12.34
N CYS A 21 1.53 -2.75 13.12
CA CYS A 21 2.62 -1.79 13.32
C CYS A 21 3.87 -2.35 13.98
N ASN A 22 3.79 -3.53 14.58
CA ASN A 22 4.93 -4.10 15.31
C ASN A 22 6.04 -4.63 14.39
N THR A 23 5.77 -4.82 13.10
CA THR A 23 6.67 -5.48 12.17
C THR A 23 7.33 -4.53 11.19
N TYR A 24 6.75 -3.36 10.96
CA TYR A 24 7.19 -2.44 9.91
C TYR A 24 7.26 -1.02 10.41
N ASN A 25 8.18 -0.24 9.82
CA ASN A 25 8.08 1.21 9.86
C ASN A 25 7.31 1.62 8.60
N GLU A 26 6.05 1.98 8.77
CA GLU A 26 5.16 2.28 7.65
C GLU A 26 5.67 3.45 6.81
N ASN A 27 6.20 4.49 7.44
CA ASN A 27 6.76 5.62 6.71
C ASN A 27 7.94 5.21 5.83
N THR A 28 8.81 4.35 6.34
CA THR A 28 9.96 3.85 5.60
C THR A 28 9.50 2.99 4.42
N LEU A 29 8.52 2.13 4.64
CA LEU A 29 7.97 1.30 3.57
C LEU A 29 7.36 2.18 2.47
N GLU A 30 6.58 3.18 2.84
CA GLU A 30 5.96 4.08 1.88
C GLU A 30 7.01 4.86 1.09
N ASP A 31 8.06 5.31 1.74
CA ASP A 31 9.16 5.99 1.05
C ASP A 31 9.84 5.07 0.04
N ASN A 32 10.03 3.80 0.40
CA ASN A 32 10.61 2.82 -0.50
C ASN A 32 9.68 2.51 -1.68
N VAL A 33 8.38 2.53 -1.47
CA VAL A 33 7.40 2.39 -2.55
C VAL A 33 7.48 3.60 -3.49
N ARG A 34 7.58 4.81 -2.94
CA ARG A 34 7.73 6.02 -3.75
C ARG A 34 9.00 5.96 -4.59
N ASP A 35 10.10 5.46 -4.01
CA ASP A 35 11.35 5.28 -4.74
C ASP A 35 11.19 4.28 -5.89
N TYR A 36 10.51 3.18 -5.63
CA TYR A 36 10.27 2.17 -6.66
C TYR A 36 9.45 2.75 -7.82
N LEU A 37 8.48 3.59 -7.51
CA LEU A 37 7.62 4.24 -8.50
C LEU A 37 8.28 5.43 -9.18
N HIS A 38 9.42 5.89 -8.70
CA HIS A 38 10.05 7.15 -9.11
C HIS A 38 9.11 8.34 -8.96
N SER A 39 8.31 8.33 -7.89
CA SER A 39 7.29 9.36 -7.63
C SER A 39 7.40 9.83 -6.19
N PRO A 40 8.33 10.75 -5.88
CA PRO A 40 8.60 11.16 -4.51
C PRO A 40 7.42 11.86 -3.83
N ASN A 41 6.50 12.41 -4.60
CA ASN A 41 5.33 13.12 -4.08
C ASN A 41 4.05 12.28 -4.10
N ALA A 42 4.14 10.98 -4.39
CA ALA A 42 2.97 10.12 -4.39
C ALA A 42 2.36 10.03 -3.00
N GLU A 43 1.04 10.15 -2.93
CA GLU A 43 0.29 9.97 -1.69
C GLU A 43 -0.17 8.52 -1.61
N LEU A 44 0.14 7.84 -0.52
CA LEU A 44 -0.17 6.44 -0.32
C LEU A 44 -1.16 6.28 0.82
N VAL A 45 -2.20 5.48 0.60
CA VAL A 45 -3.16 5.10 1.63
C VAL A 45 -3.25 3.58 1.67
N LEU A 46 -2.90 2.99 2.80
CA LEU A 46 -2.95 1.54 2.96
C LEU A 46 -4.40 1.07 3.00
N VAL A 47 -4.71 0.10 2.15
CA VAL A 47 -6.04 -0.53 2.09
C VAL A 47 -6.05 -1.83 2.90
N GLY A 48 -5.05 -2.66 2.75
CA GLY A 48 -4.97 -3.92 3.44
C GLY A 48 -3.60 -4.56 3.30
N ARG A 49 -3.37 -5.60 4.12
CA ARG A 49 -2.07 -6.30 4.15
C ARG A 49 -2.29 -7.76 4.47
N GLU A 50 -1.60 -8.64 3.76
CA GLU A 50 -1.69 -10.08 3.95
C GLU A 50 -0.31 -10.71 3.97
N ASN A 51 -0.16 -11.78 4.76
CA ASN A 51 1.02 -12.63 4.77
C ASN A 51 0.61 -14.04 4.34
N PRO A 52 0.47 -14.31 3.02
CA PRO A 52 0.10 -15.64 2.57
C PRO A 52 1.15 -16.67 2.98
N ALA A 53 0.71 -17.80 3.51
CA ALA A 53 1.62 -18.84 4.01
C ALA A 53 2.49 -19.45 2.90
N TRP A 54 2.04 -19.35 1.65
CA TRP A 54 2.72 -19.92 0.49
C TRP A 54 3.69 -18.93 -0.18
N LEU A 55 3.77 -17.70 0.33
CA LEU A 55 4.58 -16.65 -0.27
C LEU A 55 5.56 -16.11 0.77
N ASP A 56 6.81 -15.89 0.36
CA ASP A 56 7.87 -15.36 1.23
C ASP A 56 7.75 -13.86 1.48
N TYR A 57 6.80 -13.19 0.87
CA TYR A 57 6.61 -11.75 0.95
C TYR A 57 5.28 -11.40 1.59
N THR A 58 5.25 -10.23 2.21
CA THR A 58 4.01 -9.61 2.62
C THR A 58 3.40 -8.90 1.41
N CYS A 59 2.09 -9.02 1.25
CA CYS A 59 1.36 -8.33 0.18
C CYS A 59 0.56 -7.20 0.81
N SER A 60 0.88 -5.96 0.44
CA SER A 60 0.13 -4.78 0.87
C SER A 60 -0.57 -4.18 -0.31
N GLN A 61 -1.80 -3.73 -0.11
CA GLN A 61 -2.55 -3.03 -1.12
C GLN A 61 -2.74 -1.59 -0.70
N TYR A 62 -2.44 -0.68 -1.59
CA TYR A 62 -2.55 0.75 -1.38
C TYR A 62 -3.43 1.38 -2.43
N ILE A 63 -3.92 2.56 -2.10
CA ILE A 63 -4.42 3.51 -3.07
C ILE A 63 -3.36 4.60 -3.16
N VAL A 64 -2.95 4.92 -4.36
CA VAL A 64 -1.88 5.88 -4.59
C VAL A 64 -2.37 7.01 -5.49
N LYS A 65 -1.99 8.23 -5.13
CA LYS A 65 -2.23 9.40 -5.97
C LYS A 65 -0.92 9.84 -6.62
N ILE A 66 -0.89 9.82 -7.94
CA ILE A 66 0.26 10.23 -8.74
C ILE A 66 -0.23 11.22 -9.79
N ASP A 67 0.38 12.41 -9.80
CA ASP A 67 0.04 13.46 -10.76
C ASP A 67 -1.46 13.76 -10.82
N GLY A 68 -2.10 13.80 -9.66
CA GLY A 68 -3.52 14.14 -9.55
C GLY A 68 -4.47 12.99 -9.85
N LYS A 69 -3.98 11.81 -10.17
CA LYS A 69 -4.80 10.63 -10.47
C LYS A 69 -4.61 9.57 -9.41
N TRP A 70 -5.70 8.87 -9.10
CA TRP A 70 -5.71 7.79 -8.11
C TRP A 70 -5.69 6.43 -8.78
N TYR A 71 -4.90 5.51 -8.20
CA TYR A 71 -4.76 4.13 -8.69
C TYR A 71 -4.80 3.16 -7.52
N THR A 72 -5.16 1.92 -7.81
CA THR A 72 -4.89 0.82 -6.87
C THR A 72 -3.48 0.29 -7.13
N LEU A 73 -2.81 -0.09 -6.04
CA LEU A 73 -1.41 -0.48 -6.08
C LEU A 73 -1.21 -1.74 -5.25
N GLY A 74 -0.59 -2.74 -5.84
CA GLY A 74 -0.17 -3.94 -5.13
C GLY A 74 1.32 -3.89 -4.85
N VAL A 75 1.73 -4.18 -3.61
CA VAL A 75 3.12 -4.16 -3.20
C VAL A 75 3.49 -5.49 -2.56
N GLN A 76 4.55 -6.12 -3.06
CA GLN A 76 5.17 -7.26 -2.39
C GLN A 76 6.43 -6.77 -1.71
N HIS A 77 6.55 -7.01 -0.40
CA HIS A 77 7.67 -6.52 0.37
C HIS A 77 8.07 -7.50 1.47
N ASP A 78 9.30 -7.38 1.94
CA ASP A 78 9.83 -8.10 3.08
C ASP A 78 10.23 -7.05 4.11
N GLY A 79 9.45 -6.94 5.19
CA GLY A 79 9.60 -5.81 6.09
C GLY A 79 9.41 -4.51 5.32
N ASN A 80 10.40 -3.63 5.37
CA ASN A 80 10.38 -2.35 4.65
C ASN A 80 10.96 -2.43 3.24
N SER A 81 11.55 -3.57 2.86
CA SER A 81 12.18 -3.75 1.56
C SER A 81 11.16 -4.11 0.50
N VAL A 82 11.03 -3.26 -0.50
CA VAL A 82 10.08 -3.49 -1.59
C VAL A 82 10.68 -4.46 -2.60
N HIS A 83 9.95 -5.54 -2.88
CA HIS A 83 10.32 -6.52 -3.88
C HIS A 83 9.70 -6.19 -5.23
N TYR A 84 8.42 -5.87 -5.25
CA TYR A 84 7.70 -5.63 -6.48
C TYR A 84 6.48 -4.74 -6.23
N VAL A 85 6.21 -3.85 -7.16
CA VAL A 85 5.04 -2.96 -7.11
C VAL A 85 4.30 -3.05 -8.43
N ASP A 86 2.98 -3.18 -8.36
CA ASP A 86 2.12 -3.27 -9.52
C ASP A 86 1.00 -2.23 -9.43
N ILE A 87 0.90 -1.37 -10.44
CA ILE A 87 -0.24 -0.46 -10.56
C ILE A 87 -1.34 -1.25 -11.25
N GLU A 88 -2.42 -1.51 -10.51
CA GLU A 88 -3.45 -2.44 -10.94
C GLU A 88 -4.56 -1.78 -11.73
N GLU A 89 -5.07 -0.66 -11.23
CA GLU A 89 -6.24 -0.01 -11.82
C GLU A 89 -6.24 1.48 -11.53
N GLU A 90 -6.68 2.28 -12.51
CA GLU A 90 -6.96 3.71 -12.29
C GLU A 90 -8.38 3.85 -11.74
N LEU A 91 -8.52 4.65 -10.70
CA LEU A 91 -9.82 4.86 -10.03
C LEU A 91 -10.61 6.04 -10.60
#